data_c1be6102197649f3f91e9c406a5d9d00
#
_entry.id   c1be6102197649f3f91e9c406a5d9d00
#
_cell.length_a   1.000
_cell.length_b   1.000
_cell.length_c   1.000
_cell.angle_alpha   90.00
_cell.angle_beta   90.00
_cell.angle_gamma   90.00
#
_symmetry.space_group_name_H-M   'P 1'
#
loop_
_entity.id
_entity.type
_entity.pdbx_description
1 polymer ?
#
loop_
_entity_poly.entity_id
_entity_poly.type
_entity_poly.pdbx_seq_one_letter_code
_entity_poly.pdbx_strand_id
1 'polypeptide(L)'
;MELTAAVVREKVQEYPDVQPLSTVEAEHVEILPATFADGEYGWRDAEWVVQWFGRRFLGEMPNADRRELESAYDENDFEAVQDAIAGAVAADDAAGKLSHLTALAGVDVPVGSAFCQYIDPERYLVVSEREWTTLAALGELGGLDAGYPEPPQVTHYERYLDRCRTIAARCDCDLWDLYRALWVLGANGAATRR
;
A
#
# COMPACT_ATOMS: atom_id res chain seq x y z
N MET A 1 -9.91 18.80 -9.95
CA MET A 1 -10.23 17.67 -10.89
C MET A 1 -11.07 16.68 -10.11
N GLU A 2 -12.15 16.19 -10.68
CA GLU A 2 -12.99 15.18 -10.05
C GLU A 2 -12.48 13.77 -10.40
N LEU A 3 -12.41 12.89 -9.43
CA LEU A 3 -12.01 11.49 -9.63
C LEU A 3 -13.22 10.69 -10.13
N THR A 4 -13.23 10.39 -11.42
CA THR A 4 -14.29 9.64 -12.11
C THR A 4 -13.77 8.31 -12.66
N ALA A 5 -14.65 7.39 -13.03
CA ALA A 5 -14.28 6.13 -13.68
C ALA A 5 -13.41 6.33 -14.93
N ALA A 6 -13.65 7.39 -15.71
CA ALA A 6 -12.85 7.71 -16.90
C ALA A 6 -11.42 8.13 -16.50
N VAL A 7 -11.27 8.97 -15.48
CA VAL A 7 -9.96 9.40 -14.95
C VAL A 7 -9.19 8.20 -14.39
N VAL A 8 -9.84 7.34 -13.60
CA VAL A 8 -9.19 6.14 -13.07
C VAL A 8 -8.65 5.27 -14.22
N ARG A 9 -9.48 4.93 -15.21
CA ARG A 9 -9.05 4.12 -16.37
C ARG A 9 -7.90 4.76 -17.13
N GLU A 10 -7.92 6.06 -17.37
CA GLU A 10 -6.83 6.79 -18.02
C GLU A 10 -5.52 6.65 -17.24
N LYS A 11 -5.56 6.87 -15.92
CA LYS A 11 -4.36 6.80 -15.07
C LYS A 11 -3.84 5.36 -14.88
N VAL A 12 -4.71 4.38 -14.87
CA VAL A 12 -4.32 2.95 -14.90
C VAL A 12 -3.55 2.61 -16.17
N GLN A 13 -3.96 3.16 -17.33
CA GLN A 13 -3.25 2.97 -18.59
C GLN A 13 -1.89 3.69 -18.63
N GLU A 14 -1.76 4.85 -17.98
CA GLU A 14 -0.49 5.58 -17.86
C GLU A 14 0.49 4.93 -16.86
N TYR A 15 -0.01 4.14 -15.91
CA TYR A 15 0.78 3.60 -14.81
C TYR A 15 2.05 2.85 -15.26
N PRO A 16 2.01 1.93 -16.24
CA PRO A 16 3.20 1.22 -16.71
C PRO A 16 4.28 2.13 -17.32
N ASP A 17 3.90 3.27 -17.86
CA ASP A 17 4.84 4.22 -18.47
C ASP A 17 5.64 5.01 -17.42
N VAL A 18 5.10 5.13 -16.19
CA VAL A 18 5.68 5.94 -15.13
C VAL A 18 6.15 5.13 -13.92
N GLN A 19 5.72 3.86 -13.79
CA GLN A 19 6.13 2.94 -12.72
C GLN A 19 6.89 1.74 -13.30
N PRO A 20 8.23 1.73 -13.24
CA PRO A 20 9.04 0.62 -13.76
C PRO A 20 8.78 -0.73 -13.08
N LEU A 21 8.21 -0.74 -11.87
CA LEU A 21 7.87 -1.95 -11.14
C LEU A 21 6.51 -2.54 -11.54
N SER A 22 5.74 -1.87 -12.40
CA SER A 22 4.35 -2.21 -12.74
C SER A 22 4.12 -3.68 -13.13
N THR A 23 5.04 -4.27 -13.92
CA THR A 23 4.94 -5.68 -14.32
C THR A 23 5.11 -6.62 -13.12
N VAL A 24 6.12 -6.39 -12.30
CA VAL A 24 6.40 -7.22 -11.11
C VAL A 24 5.30 -7.05 -10.07
N GLU A 25 4.79 -5.83 -9.89
CA GLU A 25 3.65 -5.56 -9.01
C GLU A 25 2.40 -6.33 -9.42
N ALA A 26 2.08 -6.35 -10.72
CA ALA A 26 0.94 -7.09 -11.25
C ALA A 26 1.07 -8.60 -11.01
N GLU A 27 2.26 -9.16 -11.24
CA GLU A 27 2.56 -10.56 -10.95
C GLU A 27 2.37 -10.88 -9.45
N HIS A 28 2.87 -10.03 -8.55
CA HIS A 28 2.78 -10.26 -7.11
C HIS A 28 1.36 -10.08 -6.57
N VAL A 29 0.58 -9.14 -7.09
CA VAL A 29 -0.84 -8.98 -6.74
C VAL A 29 -1.65 -10.23 -7.12
N GLU A 30 -1.28 -10.93 -8.20
CA GLU A 30 -1.93 -12.17 -8.62
C GLU A 30 -1.47 -13.38 -7.80
N ILE A 31 -0.18 -13.47 -7.45
CA ILE A 31 0.42 -14.68 -6.88
C ILE A 31 0.42 -14.68 -5.35
N LEU A 32 0.81 -13.57 -4.72
CA LEU A 32 1.05 -13.52 -3.26
C LEU A 32 -0.19 -13.81 -2.40
N PRO A 33 -1.43 -13.45 -2.77
CA PRO A 33 -2.59 -13.79 -1.95
C PRO A 33 -2.71 -15.30 -1.68
N ALA A 34 -2.58 -16.13 -2.71
CA ALA A 34 -2.62 -17.58 -2.56
C ALA A 34 -1.38 -18.10 -1.82
N THR A 35 -0.21 -17.60 -2.19
CA THR A 35 1.08 -17.97 -1.59
C THR A 35 1.12 -17.72 -0.08
N PHE A 36 0.65 -16.55 0.37
CA PHE A 36 0.55 -16.23 1.80
C PHE A 36 -0.55 -17.05 2.51
N ALA A 37 -1.68 -17.28 1.85
CA ALA A 37 -2.77 -18.09 2.41
C ALA A 37 -2.37 -19.56 2.63
N ASP A 38 -1.60 -20.12 1.70
CA ASP A 38 -1.13 -21.51 1.77
C ASP A 38 0.11 -21.68 2.67
N GLY A 39 0.78 -20.57 3.04
CA GLY A 39 2.01 -20.59 3.83
C GLY A 39 3.23 -21.10 3.05
N GLU A 40 3.13 -21.26 1.74
CA GLU A 40 4.19 -21.78 0.86
C GLU A 40 5.08 -20.68 0.29
N TYR A 41 5.69 -19.86 1.15
CA TYR A 41 6.60 -18.77 0.77
C TYR A 41 7.91 -18.82 1.54
N GLY A 42 8.94 -18.20 0.96
CA GLY A 42 10.24 -18.00 1.59
C GLY A 42 10.41 -16.59 2.14
N TRP A 43 11.54 -16.36 2.84
CA TRP A 43 11.91 -15.03 3.33
C TRP A 43 11.79 -13.95 2.26
N ARG A 44 12.26 -14.24 1.04
CA ARG A 44 12.31 -13.25 -0.06
C ARG A 44 10.96 -12.78 -0.55
N ASP A 45 9.93 -13.61 -0.43
CA ASP A 45 8.57 -13.22 -0.85
C ASP A 45 7.99 -12.19 0.13
N ALA A 46 8.22 -12.40 1.43
CA ALA A 46 7.81 -11.46 2.47
C ALA A 46 8.69 -10.18 2.46
N GLU A 47 10.03 -10.32 2.38
CA GLU A 47 10.97 -9.20 2.26
C GLU A 47 10.66 -8.32 1.04
N TRP A 48 10.21 -8.93 -0.06
CA TRP A 48 9.86 -8.18 -1.26
C TRP A 48 8.79 -7.11 -1.00
N VAL A 49 7.79 -7.37 -0.18
CA VAL A 49 6.74 -6.39 0.16
C VAL A 49 7.34 -5.16 0.83
N VAL A 50 8.28 -5.36 1.77
CA VAL A 50 8.98 -4.27 2.46
C VAL A 50 9.85 -3.47 1.49
N GLN A 51 10.63 -4.19 0.66
CA GLN A 51 11.46 -3.57 -0.35
C GLN A 51 10.65 -2.80 -1.39
N TRP A 52 9.53 -3.37 -1.82
CA TRP A 52 8.59 -2.72 -2.73
C TRP A 52 8.06 -1.41 -2.14
N PHE A 53 7.64 -1.44 -0.86
CA PHE A 53 7.11 -0.23 -0.20
C PHE A 53 8.08 0.95 -0.30
N GLY A 54 9.37 0.73 -0.05
CA GLY A 54 10.38 1.79 -0.16
C GLY A 54 10.75 2.15 -1.61
N ARG A 55 10.85 1.15 -2.49
CA ARG A 55 11.36 1.33 -3.87
C ARG A 55 10.33 1.90 -4.83
N ARG A 56 9.02 1.69 -4.56
CA ARG A 56 7.94 2.22 -5.42
C ARG A 56 7.97 3.75 -5.57
N PHE A 57 8.61 4.46 -4.65
CA PHE A 57 8.77 5.92 -4.70
C PHE A 57 9.85 6.40 -5.69
N LEU A 58 10.53 5.50 -6.38
CA LEU A 58 11.51 5.80 -7.45
C LEU A 58 12.62 6.78 -7.03
N GLY A 59 13.06 6.68 -5.78
CA GLY A 59 14.13 7.51 -5.20
C GLY A 59 13.66 8.79 -4.51
N GLU A 60 12.37 9.05 -4.42
CA GLU A 60 11.84 10.14 -3.57
C GLU A 60 11.98 9.83 -2.08
N MET A 61 11.87 8.57 -1.69
CA MET A 61 12.25 8.13 -0.34
C MET A 61 13.77 8.22 -0.19
N PRO A 62 14.30 8.92 0.82
CA PRO A 62 15.74 8.99 1.05
C PRO A 62 16.36 7.60 1.18
N ASN A 63 17.54 7.40 0.58
CA ASN A 63 18.22 6.10 0.63
C ASN A 63 18.57 5.65 2.07
N ALA A 64 18.75 6.59 2.99
CA ALA A 64 18.98 6.29 4.41
C ALA A 64 17.76 5.64 5.03
N ASP A 65 16.59 6.27 4.86
CA ASP A 65 15.32 5.81 5.43
C ASP A 65 14.91 4.44 4.86
N ARG A 66 15.10 4.27 3.54
CA ARG A 66 14.85 2.97 2.90
C ARG A 66 15.74 1.86 3.45
N ARG A 67 17.04 2.13 3.63
CA ARG A 67 17.98 1.15 4.20
C ARG A 67 17.70 0.86 5.66
N GLU A 68 17.30 1.86 6.43
CA GLU A 68 16.89 1.70 7.81
C GLU A 68 15.67 0.78 7.91
N LEU A 69 14.66 1.00 7.09
CA LEU A 69 13.48 0.15 6.96
C LEU A 69 13.86 -1.30 6.63
N GLU A 70 14.61 -1.51 5.54
CA GLU A 70 15.05 -2.83 5.09
C GLU A 70 15.90 -3.52 6.19
N SER A 71 16.83 -2.81 6.82
CA SER A 71 17.71 -3.35 7.88
C SER A 71 16.93 -3.69 9.15
N ALA A 72 15.95 -2.88 9.54
CA ALA A 72 15.10 -3.18 10.70
C ALA A 72 14.25 -4.44 10.46
N TYR A 73 13.73 -4.62 9.24
CA TYR A 73 13.00 -5.82 8.89
C TYR A 73 13.88 -7.09 8.91
N ASP A 74 15.13 -6.98 8.47
CA ASP A 74 16.11 -8.08 8.48
C ASP A 74 16.48 -8.58 9.90
N GLU A 75 16.10 -7.84 10.95
CA GLU A 75 16.29 -8.28 12.34
C GLU A 75 15.26 -9.33 12.81
N ASN A 76 14.20 -9.55 12.04
CA ASN A 76 13.18 -10.53 12.38
C ASN A 76 13.63 -11.97 12.05
N ASP A 77 13.27 -12.92 12.91
CA ASP A 77 13.37 -14.33 12.57
C ASP A 77 12.28 -14.71 11.58
N PHE A 78 12.59 -15.62 10.65
CA PHE A 78 11.62 -16.04 9.62
C PHE A 78 10.37 -16.69 10.21
N GLU A 79 10.49 -17.43 11.30
CA GLU A 79 9.33 -17.99 12.03
C GLU A 79 8.40 -16.90 12.54
N ALA A 80 8.94 -15.80 13.08
CA ALA A 80 8.14 -14.65 13.51
C ALA A 80 7.43 -13.96 12.32
N VAL A 81 8.09 -13.88 11.16
CA VAL A 81 7.48 -13.36 9.94
C VAL A 81 6.35 -14.26 9.46
N GLN A 82 6.54 -15.58 9.49
CA GLN A 82 5.51 -16.56 9.13
C GLN A 82 4.30 -16.47 10.05
N ASP A 83 4.51 -16.39 11.35
CA ASP A 83 3.44 -16.26 12.35
C ASP A 83 2.65 -14.95 12.16
N ALA A 84 3.34 -13.84 11.91
CA ALA A 84 2.71 -12.54 11.69
C ALA A 84 1.86 -12.55 10.41
N ILE A 85 2.37 -13.09 9.31
CA ILE A 85 1.63 -13.17 8.03
C ILE A 85 0.45 -14.14 8.17
N ALA A 86 0.65 -15.32 8.78
CA ALA A 86 -0.43 -16.27 9.03
C ALA A 86 -1.54 -15.66 9.90
N GLY A 87 -1.18 -14.94 10.96
CA GLY A 87 -2.11 -14.20 11.79
C GLY A 87 -2.87 -13.12 11.01
N ALA A 88 -2.17 -12.39 10.14
CA ALA A 88 -2.78 -11.38 9.28
C ALA A 88 -3.70 -12.01 8.22
N VAL A 89 -3.35 -13.15 7.65
CA VAL A 89 -4.22 -13.90 6.72
C VAL A 89 -5.51 -14.32 7.43
N ALA A 90 -5.41 -14.83 8.66
CA ALA A 90 -6.55 -15.31 9.44
C ALA A 90 -7.44 -14.19 10.00
N ALA A 91 -6.94 -12.97 10.14
CA ALA A 91 -7.70 -11.85 10.69
C ALA A 91 -8.76 -11.33 9.71
N ASP A 92 -9.95 -10.99 10.23
CA ASP A 92 -11.11 -10.58 9.43
C ASP A 92 -11.08 -9.11 9.01
N ASP A 93 -10.40 -8.26 9.77
CA ASP A 93 -10.39 -6.80 9.59
C ASP A 93 -8.98 -6.19 9.56
N ALA A 94 -8.91 -4.92 9.21
CA ALA A 94 -7.65 -4.19 9.09
C ALA A 94 -6.89 -4.09 10.42
N ALA A 95 -7.61 -3.87 11.52
CA ALA A 95 -7.00 -3.74 12.83
C ALA A 95 -6.35 -5.06 13.28
N GLY A 96 -7.03 -6.18 13.07
CA GLY A 96 -6.51 -7.51 13.36
C GLY A 96 -5.27 -7.83 12.51
N LYS A 97 -5.34 -7.58 11.19
CA LYS A 97 -4.19 -7.78 10.28
C LYS A 97 -2.98 -6.95 10.72
N LEU A 98 -3.18 -5.65 10.94
CA LEU A 98 -2.12 -4.75 11.37
C LEU A 98 -1.56 -5.10 12.76
N SER A 99 -2.39 -5.61 13.68
CA SER A 99 -1.93 -6.04 15.00
C SER A 99 -0.87 -7.15 14.92
N HIS A 100 -0.99 -8.08 13.95
CA HIS A 100 0.00 -9.11 13.71
C HIS A 100 1.23 -8.56 12.99
N LEU A 101 1.03 -7.78 11.94
CA LEU A 101 2.11 -7.31 11.07
C LEU A 101 3.02 -6.28 11.76
N THR A 102 2.44 -5.36 12.54
CA THR A 102 3.22 -4.33 13.25
C THR A 102 3.96 -4.85 14.48
N ALA A 103 3.85 -6.13 14.81
CA ALA A 103 4.71 -6.78 15.78
C ALA A 103 6.13 -7.03 15.24
N LEU A 104 6.29 -6.99 13.92
CA LEU A 104 7.58 -7.17 13.27
C LEU A 104 8.40 -5.86 13.32
N ALA A 105 9.71 -6.00 13.53
CA ALA A 105 10.62 -4.88 13.43
C ALA A 105 10.60 -4.31 11.99
N GLY A 106 10.66 -3.01 11.84
CA GLY A 106 10.57 -2.33 10.55
C GLY A 106 9.17 -2.33 9.91
N VAL A 107 8.13 -2.82 10.58
CA VAL A 107 6.76 -2.80 10.04
C VAL A 107 5.87 -1.88 10.86
N ASP A 108 5.66 -0.68 10.38
CA ASP A 108 4.67 0.27 10.87
C ASP A 108 3.32 0.13 10.13
N VAL A 109 2.36 1.01 10.43
CA VAL A 109 1.04 0.97 9.76
C VAL A 109 1.13 1.11 8.24
N PRO A 110 1.93 2.02 7.65
CA PRO A 110 2.16 2.10 6.21
C PRO A 110 2.70 0.79 5.60
N VAL A 111 3.76 0.24 6.15
CA VAL A 111 4.35 -1.03 5.65
C VAL A 111 3.40 -2.20 5.87
N GLY A 112 2.74 -2.27 7.04
CA GLY A 112 1.71 -3.27 7.31
C GLY A 112 0.54 -3.19 6.33
N SER A 113 0.15 -1.99 5.90
CA SER A 113 -0.89 -1.82 4.87
C SER A 113 -0.46 -2.34 3.50
N ALA A 114 0.83 -2.31 3.18
CA ALA A 114 1.36 -2.94 1.98
C ALA A 114 1.22 -4.48 2.04
N PHE A 115 1.54 -5.08 3.19
CA PHE A 115 1.25 -6.50 3.39
C PHE A 115 -0.25 -6.81 3.25
N CYS A 116 -1.13 -6.00 3.86
CA CYS A 116 -2.58 -6.18 3.70
C CYS A 116 -3.00 -6.17 2.24
N GLN A 117 -2.46 -5.26 1.42
CA GLN A 117 -2.73 -5.20 -0.03
C GLN A 117 -2.30 -6.46 -0.76
N TYR A 118 -1.14 -7.04 -0.45
CA TYR A 118 -0.65 -8.27 -1.09
C TYR A 118 -1.23 -9.56 -0.50
N ILE A 119 -1.82 -9.51 0.70
CA ILE A 119 -2.59 -10.62 1.27
C ILE A 119 -3.99 -10.68 0.65
N ASP A 120 -4.64 -9.54 0.45
CA ASP A 120 -6.02 -9.48 -0.05
C ASP A 120 -6.25 -8.14 -0.80
N PRO A 121 -5.81 -8.07 -2.07
CA PRO A 121 -5.87 -6.85 -2.89
C PRO A 121 -7.30 -6.42 -3.24
N GLU A 122 -8.29 -7.30 -3.09
CA GLU A 122 -9.69 -6.96 -3.31
C GLU A 122 -10.24 -6.10 -2.17
N ARG A 123 -9.71 -6.26 -0.95
CA ARG A 123 -10.22 -5.61 0.26
C ARG A 123 -9.31 -4.54 0.82
N TYR A 124 -8.03 -4.53 0.50
CA TYR A 124 -7.04 -3.66 1.11
C TYR A 124 -6.21 -2.90 0.09
N LEU A 125 -5.79 -1.70 0.47
CA LEU A 125 -4.97 -0.80 -0.34
C LEU A 125 -3.92 -0.16 0.56
N VAL A 126 -2.70 -0.08 0.07
CA VAL A 126 -1.58 0.56 0.79
C VAL A 126 -1.87 2.03 1.08
N VAL A 127 -1.41 2.52 2.24
CA VAL A 127 -1.44 3.93 2.60
C VAL A 127 -0.03 4.49 2.67
N SER A 128 0.18 5.66 2.10
CA SER A 128 1.35 6.51 2.35
C SER A 128 0.97 7.98 2.20
N GLU A 129 1.90 8.86 2.49
CA GLU A 129 1.71 10.29 2.30
C GLU A 129 1.29 10.64 0.86
N ARG A 130 1.80 9.91 -0.14
CA ARG A 130 1.46 10.15 -1.55
C ARG A 130 -0.03 9.92 -1.84
N GLU A 131 -0.56 8.75 -1.52
CA GLU A 131 -1.98 8.44 -1.75
C GLU A 131 -2.88 9.36 -0.94
N TRP A 132 -2.51 9.63 0.33
CA TRP A 132 -3.27 10.51 1.21
C TRP A 132 -3.34 11.94 0.69
N THR A 133 -2.20 12.54 0.38
CA THR A 133 -2.14 13.93 -0.13
C THR A 133 -2.77 14.06 -1.52
N THR A 134 -2.74 12.99 -2.33
CA THR A 134 -3.45 12.93 -3.59
C THR A 134 -4.96 13.01 -3.37
N LEU A 135 -5.51 12.21 -2.47
CA LEU A 135 -6.93 12.28 -2.10
C LEU A 135 -7.31 13.64 -1.50
N ALA A 136 -6.43 14.23 -0.68
CA ALA A 136 -6.62 15.58 -0.14
C ALA A 136 -6.73 16.62 -1.25
N ALA A 137 -5.80 16.60 -2.20
CA ALA A 137 -5.78 17.52 -3.33
C ALA A 137 -7.00 17.38 -4.25
N LEU A 138 -7.59 16.20 -4.31
CA LEU A 138 -8.82 15.93 -5.06
C LEU A 138 -10.10 16.25 -4.27
N GLY A 139 -9.99 16.60 -2.98
CA GLY A 139 -11.15 16.81 -2.10
C GLY A 139 -11.86 15.51 -1.72
N GLU A 140 -11.17 14.37 -1.79
CA GLU A 140 -11.73 13.03 -1.65
C GLU A 140 -11.53 12.39 -0.26
N LEU A 141 -10.95 13.11 0.71
CA LEU A 141 -10.70 12.56 2.06
C LEU A 141 -11.95 12.36 2.93
N GLY A 142 -13.11 12.92 2.53
CA GLY A 142 -14.39 12.63 3.19
C GLY A 142 -14.44 12.98 4.69
N GLY A 143 -13.77 14.06 5.11
CA GLY A 143 -13.73 14.50 6.51
C GLY A 143 -12.53 14.00 7.30
N LEU A 144 -11.56 13.34 6.67
CA LEU A 144 -10.21 13.18 7.19
C LEU A 144 -9.43 14.49 7.06
N ASP A 145 -8.46 14.71 7.95
CA ASP A 145 -7.57 15.87 7.84
C ASP A 145 -6.75 15.79 6.54
N ALA A 146 -6.51 16.95 5.92
CA ALA A 146 -5.75 17.03 4.67
C ALA A 146 -4.26 16.69 4.86
N GLY A 147 -3.70 16.95 6.04
CA GLY A 147 -2.34 16.54 6.40
C GLY A 147 -2.24 15.04 6.64
N TYR A 148 -1.18 14.44 6.11
CA TYR A 148 -0.87 13.04 6.42
C TYR A 148 -0.54 12.90 7.90
N PRO A 149 -1.16 11.96 8.64
CA PRO A 149 -0.86 11.77 10.05
C PRO A 149 0.54 11.18 10.26
N GLU A 150 1.30 11.74 11.21
CA GLU A 150 2.65 11.30 11.55
C GLU A 150 2.78 11.03 13.06
N PRO A 151 2.96 9.78 13.48
CA PRO A 151 2.81 8.54 12.71
C PRO A 151 1.34 8.19 12.47
N PRO A 152 1.00 7.56 11.34
CA PRO A 152 -0.35 7.08 11.08
C PRO A 152 -0.70 5.95 12.06
N GLN A 153 -1.92 6.00 12.60
CA GLN A 153 -2.48 5.00 13.49
C GLN A 153 -3.41 4.07 12.72
N VAL A 154 -3.71 2.90 13.27
CA VAL A 154 -4.66 1.93 12.69
C VAL A 154 -5.99 2.59 12.34
N THR A 155 -6.53 3.43 13.23
CA THR A 155 -7.79 4.15 12.99
C THR A 155 -7.74 5.14 11.83
N HIS A 156 -6.56 5.73 11.52
CA HIS A 156 -6.37 6.54 10.32
C HIS A 156 -6.43 5.67 9.07
N TYR A 157 -5.78 4.49 9.12
CA TYR A 157 -5.80 3.55 8.02
C TYR A 157 -7.20 3.01 7.73
N GLU A 158 -7.96 2.61 8.75
CA GLU A 158 -9.33 2.12 8.59
C GLU A 158 -10.22 3.16 7.90
N ARG A 159 -10.18 4.41 8.33
CA ARG A 159 -10.96 5.51 7.73
C ARG A 159 -10.52 5.82 6.30
N TYR A 160 -9.20 5.79 6.05
CA TYR A 160 -8.65 5.93 4.70
C TYR A 160 -9.14 4.79 3.78
N LEU A 161 -9.07 3.55 4.25
CA LEU A 161 -9.47 2.37 3.50
C LEU A 161 -10.97 2.39 3.17
N ASP A 162 -11.82 2.76 4.12
CA ASP A 162 -13.26 2.91 3.88
C ASP A 162 -13.55 4.01 2.84
N ARG A 163 -12.75 5.07 2.86
CA ARG A 163 -12.85 6.12 1.84
C ARG A 163 -12.44 5.60 0.47
N CYS A 164 -11.32 4.87 0.37
CA CYS A 164 -10.87 4.25 -0.87
C CYS A 164 -11.91 3.27 -1.44
N ARG A 165 -12.52 2.44 -0.60
CA ARG A 165 -13.61 1.53 -1.01
C ARG A 165 -14.83 2.28 -1.55
N THR A 166 -15.21 3.38 -0.90
CA THR A 166 -16.31 4.25 -1.37
C THR A 166 -16.00 4.84 -2.74
N ILE A 167 -14.75 5.29 -2.96
CA ILE A 167 -14.30 5.85 -4.25
C ILE A 167 -14.26 4.76 -5.32
N ALA A 168 -13.70 3.59 -5.02
CA ALA A 168 -13.61 2.46 -5.94
C ALA A 168 -15.01 2.04 -6.42
N ALA A 169 -15.97 1.88 -5.49
CA ALA A 169 -17.35 1.57 -5.83
C ALA A 169 -18.00 2.64 -6.70
N ARG A 170 -17.79 3.94 -6.41
CA ARG A 170 -18.30 5.05 -7.23
C ARG A 170 -17.69 5.09 -8.63
N CYS A 171 -16.40 4.74 -8.74
CA CYS A 171 -15.66 4.78 -10.00
C CYS A 171 -15.76 3.48 -10.80
N ASP A 172 -16.48 2.47 -10.31
CA ASP A 172 -16.60 1.14 -10.93
C ASP A 172 -15.22 0.54 -11.25
N CYS A 173 -14.34 0.50 -10.23
CA CYS A 173 -13.00 -0.05 -10.31
C CYS A 173 -12.67 -0.84 -9.02
N ASP A 174 -11.66 -1.68 -9.07
CA ASP A 174 -11.11 -2.33 -7.88
C ASP A 174 -10.12 -1.41 -7.12
N LEU A 175 -9.65 -1.88 -5.95
CA LEU A 175 -8.70 -1.12 -5.13
C LEU A 175 -7.31 -1.05 -5.76
N TRP A 176 -6.92 -2.06 -6.55
CA TRP A 176 -5.66 -2.07 -7.26
C TRP A 176 -5.63 -1.04 -8.39
N ASP A 177 -6.71 -0.90 -9.14
CA ASP A 177 -6.89 0.16 -10.13
C ASP A 177 -6.87 1.55 -9.48
N LEU A 178 -7.57 1.69 -8.34
CA LEU A 178 -7.56 2.93 -7.59
C LEU A 178 -6.14 3.29 -7.11
N TYR A 179 -5.38 2.32 -6.56
CA TYR A 179 -3.99 2.53 -6.17
C TYR A 179 -3.16 3.10 -7.32
N ARG A 180 -3.19 2.43 -8.48
CA ARG A 180 -2.42 2.85 -9.67
C ARG A 180 -2.79 4.26 -10.10
N ALA A 181 -4.08 4.58 -10.10
CA ALA A 181 -4.55 5.92 -10.45
C ALA A 181 -4.07 6.99 -9.46
N LEU A 182 -4.19 6.73 -8.15
CA LEU A 182 -3.71 7.65 -7.11
C LEU A 182 -2.21 7.86 -7.19
N TRP A 183 -1.45 6.79 -7.47
CA TRP A 183 0.00 6.86 -7.61
C TRP A 183 0.42 7.78 -8.76
N VAL A 184 -0.19 7.65 -9.95
CA VAL A 184 0.08 8.51 -11.13
C VAL A 184 -0.29 9.97 -10.85
N LEU A 185 -1.45 10.20 -10.24
CA LEU A 185 -1.92 11.54 -9.90
C LEU A 185 -1.01 12.22 -8.87
N GLY A 186 -0.52 11.47 -7.89
CA GLY A 186 0.40 11.97 -6.87
C GLY A 186 1.78 12.31 -7.44
N ALA A 187 2.31 11.50 -8.35
CA ALA A 187 3.58 11.76 -9.03
C ALA A 187 3.53 13.06 -9.85
N ASN A 188 2.43 13.31 -10.56
CA ASN A 188 2.22 14.53 -11.33
C ASN A 188 2.07 15.77 -10.45
N GLY A 189 1.46 15.62 -9.26
CA GLY A 189 1.34 16.71 -8.27
C GLY A 189 2.68 17.11 -7.63
N ALA A 190 3.58 16.17 -7.44
CA ALA A 190 4.94 16.44 -6.93
C ALA A 190 5.81 17.17 -7.97
N ALA A 191 5.65 16.84 -9.26
CA ALA A 191 6.37 17.53 -10.34
C ALA A 191 5.97 19.00 -10.50
N THR A 192 4.75 19.38 -10.10
CA THR A 192 4.23 20.76 -10.22
C THR A 192 4.69 21.66 -9.05
N ARG A 193 5.26 21.09 -7.97
CA ARG A 193 5.73 21.84 -6.78
C ARG A 193 7.25 22.10 -6.78
N ARG A 194 7.97 21.72 -7.80
CA ARG A 194 9.40 22.01 -8.03
C ARG A 194 9.52 23.12 -9.09
#